data_6c665a1ccf8154b80cb3d1d2d9c58fbe
#
_entry.id   6c665a1ccf8154b80cb3d1d2d9c58fbe
#
_cell.length_a   1.000
_cell.length_b   1.000
_cell.length_c   1.000
_cell.angle_alpha   90.00
_cell.angle_beta   90.00
_cell.angle_gamma   90.00
#
_symmetry.space_group_name_H-M   'P 1'
#
loop_
_entity.id
_entity.type
_entity.pdbx_description
1 polymer ?
#
loop_
_entity_poly.entity_id
_entity_poly.type
_entity_poly.pdbx_seq_one_letter_code
_entity_poly.pdbx_strand_id
1 'polypeptide(L)'
;MRTASEYRKSLQEAPKKPYKLVILSHDDGDDSNDTGELVKKVADGMGIKTFLGEFRGLYEENGTLNSFPVEEGKTIYPTPKAVGRGESQYDKPFPISPEDTIIMARGVGRPGLSGNHSWYDKCKKWEHEGYTLVNNMNCHDLCSNKVMTQMIFEREKFNTPKTVLLAHSEDTERALKELGSKFPIILKTGTGTNGIGVILVESAASLQSIV
;
A
#
# COMPACT_ATOMS: atom_id res chain seq x y z
N MET A 1 7.39 -8.58 18.95
CA MET A 1 6.71 -9.05 17.70
C MET A 1 5.84 -10.23 18.10
N ARG A 2 4.55 -10.22 17.73
CA ARG A 2 3.66 -11.36 18.04
C ARG A 2 4.02 -12.55 17.16
N THR A 3 3.99 -13.75 17.73
CA THR A 3 4.17 -14.99 16.98
C THR A 3 2.99 -15.27 16.07
N ALA A 4 3.16 -16.10 15.04
CA ALA A 4 2.07 -16.51 14.16
C ALA A 4 0.90 -17.17 14.94
N SER A 5 1.19 -17.84 16.06
CA SER A 5 0.18 -18.43 16.93
C SER A 5 -0.63 -17.38 17.69
N GLU A 6 0.02 -16.35 18.23
CA GLU A 6 -0.64 -15.22 18.91
C GLU A 6 -1.48 -14.42 17.93
N TYR A 7 -1.00 -14.27 16.67
CA TYR A 7 -1.78 -13.62 15.62
C TYR A 7 -3.03 -14.42 15.25
N ARG A 8 -2.92 -15.75 15.08
CA ARG A 8 -4.07 -16.63 14.82
C ARG A 8 -5.09 -16.59 15.96
N LYS A 9 -4.61 -16.57 17.21
CA LYS A 9 -5.48 -16.46 18.38
C LYS A 9 -6.22 -15.12 18.39
N SER A 10 -5.54 -14.01 18.09
CA SER A 10 -6.18 -12.68 18.00
C SER A 10 -7.24 -12.60 16.88
N LEU A 11 -7.07 -13.32 15.77
CA LEU A 11 -8.08 -13.41 14.71
C LEU A 11 -9.33 -14.19 15.14
N GLN A 12 -9.18 -15.17 16.03
CA GLN A 12 -10.32 -15.94 16.57
C GLN A 12 -11.10 -15.14 17.63
N GLU A 13 -10.44 -14.20 18.28
CA GLU A 13 -11.02 -13.32 19.31
C GLU A 13 -11.55 -11.99 18.72
N ALA A 14 -11.46 -11.80 17.38
CA ALA A 14 -11.97 -10.61 16.72
C ALA A 14 -13.48 -10.46 16.98
N PRO A 15 -13.94 -9.25 17.32
CA PRO A 15 -15.34 -9.05 17.66
C PRO A 15 -16.26 -9.41 16.49
N LYS A 16 -17.34 -10.12 16.79
CA LYS A 16 -18.36 -10.59 15.82
C LYS A 16 -19.28 -9.46 15.30
N LYS A 17 -18.80 -8.23 15.21
CA LYS A 17 -19.55 -7.14 14.57
C LYS A 17 -19.42 -7.25 13.08
N PRO A 18 -20.48 -7.01 12.29
CA PRO A 18 -20.37 -6.92 10.85
C PRO A 18 -19.53 -5.69 10.51
N TYR A 19 -18.31 -5.92 10.09
CA TYR A 19 -17.46 -4.85 9.59
C TYR A 19 -17.87 -4.45 8.17
N LYS A 20 -17.77 -3.15 7.90
CA LYS A 20 -17.75 -2.61 6.53
C LYS A 20 -16.33 -2.63 6.02
N LEU A 21 -16.15 -2.91 4.75
CA LEU A 21 -14.88 -2.74 4.05
C LEU A 21 -14.95 -1.47 3.21
N VAL A 22 -14.01 -0.57 3.42
CA VAL A 22 -13.81 0.60 2.58
C VAL A 22 -12.51 0.42 1.82
N ILE A 23 -12.58 0.40 0.51
CA ILE A 23 -11.42 0.30 -0.36
C ILE A 23 -11.13 1.71 -0.88
N LEU A 24 -9.99 2.26 -0.50
CA LEU A 24 -9.50 3.55 -0.96
C LEU A 24 -8.43 3.35 -2.01
N SER A 25 -8.61 3.93 -3.17
CA SER A 25 -7.64 3.93 -4.25
C SER A 25 -7.14 5.34 -4.56
N HIS A 26 -6.02 5.42 -5.28
CA HIS A 26 -5.53 6.64 -5.87
C HIS A 26 -5.92 6.65 -7.35
N ASP A 27 -6.48 7.77 -7.81
CA ASP A 27 -6.78 7.96 -9.23
C ASP A 27 -5.51 8.44 -9.95
N ASP A 28 -4.69 7.50 -10.36
CA ASP A 28 -3.52 7.76 -11.22
C ASP A 28 -3.81 7.45 -12.71
N GLY A 29 -5.09 7.21 -13.07
CA GLY A 29 -5.46 6.77 -14.40
C GLY A 29 -4.97 5.36 -14.75
N ASP A 30 -4.55 4.61 -13.75
CA ASP A 30 -3.99 3.27 -13.86
C ASP A 30 -4.95 2.22 -13.27
N ASP A 31 -4.77 0.95 -13.64
CA ASP A 31 -5.58 -0.26 -13.32
C ASP A 31 -5.87 -0.52 -11.82
N SER A 32 -5.58 0.46 -10.94
CA SER A 32 -5.80 0.35 -9.49
C SER A 32 -7.29 0.23 -9.13
N ASN A 33 -8.18 0.81 -9.94
CA ASN A 33 -9.63 0.72 -9.75
C ASN A 33 -10.15 -0.70 -10.05
N ASP A 34 -9.65 -1.35 -11.10
CA ASP A 34 -10.06 -2.71 -11.48
C ASP A 34 -9.84 -3.70 -10.32
N THR A 35 -8.71 -3.57 -9.62
CA THR A 35 -8.45 -4.41 -8.44
C THR A 35 -9.40 -4.07 -7.28
N GLY A 36 -9.72 -2.80 -7.09
CA GLY A 36 -10.69 -2.35 -6.07
C GLY A 36 -12.08 -2.93 -6.33
N GLU A 37 -12.54 -2.85 -7.57
CA GLU A 37 -13.83 -3.42 -8.00
C GLU A 37 -13.86 -4.94 -7.87
N LEU A 38 -12.78 -5.62 -8.24
CA LEU A 38 -12.67 -7.08 -8.07
C LEU A 38 -12.76 -7.49 -6.59
N VAL A 39 -12.03 -6.81 -5.72
CA VAL A 39 -12.08 -7.06 -4.27
C VAL A 39 -13.48 -6.77 -3.73
N LYS A 40 -14.10 -5.67 -4.14
CA LYS A 40 -15.48 -5.35 -3.77
C LYS A 40 -16.44 -6.46 -4.19
N LYS A 41 -16.38 -6.91 -5.44
CA LYS A 41 -17.23 -7.99 -5.95
C LYS A 41 -17.09 -9.28 -5.14
N VAL A 42 -15.87 -9.65 -4.78
CA VAL A 42 -15.61 -10.84 -3.95
C VAL A 42 -16.14 -10.64 -2.54
N ALA A 43 -15.86 -9.50 -1.91
CA ALA A 43 -16.30 -9.20 -0.55
C ALA A 43 -17.83 -9.13 -0.43
N ASP A 44 -18.51 -8.49 -1.38
CA ASP A 44 -19.98 -8.45 -1.44
C ASP A 44 -20.57 -9.88 -1.59
N GLY A 45 -19.93 -10.73 -2.42
CA GLY A 45 -20.30 -12.13 -2.55
C GLY A 45 -20.12 -12.94 -1.26
N MET A 46 -19.25 -12.52 -0.37
CA MET A 46 -19.06 -13.07 0.99
C MET A 46 -20.01 -12.45 2.04
N GLY A 47 -20.89 -11.54 1.64
CA GLY A 47 -21.79 -10.83 2.54
C GLY A 47 -21.14 -9.68 3.34
N ILE A 48 -19.95 -9.23 2.92
CA ILE A 48 -19.26 -8.08 3.53
C ILE A 48 -19.73 -6.82 2.81
N LYS A 49 -20.34 -5.90 3.53
CA LYS A 49 -20.74 -4.61 2.98
C LYS A 49 -19.50 -3.81 2.58
N THR A 50 -19.32 -3.56 1.28
CA THR A 50 -18.11 -2.96 0.75
C THR A 50 -18.41 -1.66 0.00
N PHE A 51 -17.57 -0.65 0.21
CA PHE A 51 -17.63 0.64 -0.46
C PHE A 51 -16.31 0.92 -1.17
N LEU A 52 -16.41 1.51 -2.35
CA LEU A 52 -15.26 2.08 -3.05
C LEU A 52 -15.21 3.58 -2.79
N GLY A 53 -14.03 4.08 -2.51
CA GLY A 53 -13.76 5.50 -2.36
C GLY A 53 -12.38 5.83 -2.92
N GLU A 54 -12.12 7.11 -3.10
CA GLU A 54 -10.81 7.63 -3.44
C GLU A 54 -10.28 8.51 -2.33
N PHE A 55 -8.96 8.55 -2.19
CA PHE A 55 -8.33 9.44 -1.22
C PHE A 55 -8.73 10.90 -1.39
N ARG A 56 -8.94 11.36 -2.63
CA ARG A 56 -9.41 12.71 -2.92
C ARG A 56 -10.84 12.97 -2.46
N GLY A 57 -11.66 11.93 -2.40
CA GLY A 57 -13.06 11.99 -1.95
C GLY A 57 -13.23 11.97 -0.44
N LEU A 58 -12.14 11.92 0.32
CA LEU A 58 -12.19 11.89 1.79
C LEU A 58 -12.28 13.30 2.37
N TYR A 59 -13.12 13.46 3.38
CA TYR A 59 -13.21 14.68 4.18
C TYR A 59 -13.63 14.36 5.61
N GLU A 60 -13.26 15.24 6.52
CA GLU A 60 -13.67 15.14 7.93
C GLU A 60 -14.77 16.18 8.19
N GLU A 61 -15.85 15.74 8.79
CA GLU A 61 -16.96 16.60 9.21
C GLU A 61 -17.41 16.22 10.62
N ASN A 62 -17.42 17.18 11.54
CA ASN A 62 -17.79 16.98 12.95
C ASN A 62 -17.04 15.82 13.62
N GLY A 63 -15.76 15.63 13.31
CA GLY A 63 -14.92 14.55 13.83
C GLY A 63 -15.19 13.18 13.23
N THR A 64 -16.00 13.10 12.17
CA THR A 64 -16.27 11.87 11.44
C THR A 64 -15.59 11.91 10.09
N LEU A 65 -14.82 10.86 9.76
CA LEU A 65 -14.27 10.66 8.44
C LEU A 65 -15.37 10.18 7.50
N ASN A 66 -15.51 10.82 6.35
CA ASN A 66 -16.47 10.48 5.31
C ASN A 66 -15.77 10.27 3.97
N SER A 67 -16.38 9.49 3.08
CA SER A 67 -15.94 9.32 1.70
C SER A 67 -17.08 9.51 0.74
N PHE A 68 -16.81 10.17 -0.39
CA PHE A 68 -17.69 10.10 -1.55
C PHE A 68 -17.51 8.74 -2.24
N PRO A 69 -18.61 8.15 -2.78
CA PRO A 69 -18.53 6.90 -3.51
C PRO A 69 -17.79 7.07 -4.84
N VAL A 70 -17.25 5.96 -5.32
CA VAL A 70 -16.73 5.83 -6.69
C VAL A 70 -17.70 4.99 -7.50
N GLU A 71 -18.15 5.48 -8.63
CA GLU A 71 -18.97 4.77 -9.59
C GLU A 71 -18.27 4.73 -10.95
N GLU A 72 -18.28 3.59 -11.60
CA GLU A 72 -17.68 3.37 -12.92
C GLU A 72 -16.24 3.88 -13.04
N GLY A 73 -15.44 3.72 -11.98
CA GLY A 73 -14.05 4.18 -11.93
C GLY A 73 -13.87 5.70 -11.84
N LYS A 74 -14.94 6.46 -11.55
CA LYS A 74 -14.87 7.91 -11.37
C LYS A 74 -15.33 8.32 -9.98
N THR A 75 -14.54 9.15 -9.31
CA THR A 75 -14.99 9.78 -8.06
C THR A 75 -16.06 10.80 -8.39
N ILE A 76 -17.20 10.66 -7.73
CA ILE A 76 -18.30 11.59 -7.87
C ILE A 76 -18.09 12.71 -6.86
N TYR A 77 -17.41 13.76 -7.26
CA TYR A 77 -17.31 14.97 -6.46
C TYR A 77 -18.59 15.80 -6.61
N PRO A 78 -19.18 16.29 -5.50
CA PRO A 78 -20.17 17.34 -5.63
C PRO A 78 -19.48 18.56 -6.25
N THR A 79 -19.84 18.89 -7.46
CA THR A 79 -19.39 20.18 -8.03
C THR A 79 -20.01 21.31 -7.21
N PRO A 80 -19.31 22.45 -7.02
CA PRO A 80 -19.89 23.61 -6.31
C PRO A 80 -21.24 24.06 -6.85
N LYS A 81 -21.53 23.78 -8.14
CA LYS A 81 -22.83 24.03 -8.78
C LYS A 81 -23.91 23.00 -8.36
N ALA A 82 -23.55 21.81 -8.00
CA ALA A 82 -24.48 20.78 -7.52
C ALA A 82 -24.92 21.04 -6.07
N VAL A 83 -24.01 21.51 -5.24
CA VAL A 83 -24.29 21.87 -3.83
C VAL A 83 -25.33 22.99 -3.72
N GLY A 84 -25.41 23.91 -4.71
CA GLY A 84 -26.37 25.03 -4.73
C GLY A 84 -27.77 24.69 -5.24
N ARG A 85 -28.03 23.49 -5.76
CA ARG A 85 -29.32 23.16 -6.40
C ARG A 85 -30.21 22.18 -5.64
N GLY A 86 -29.81 21.69 -4.47
CA GLY A 86 -30.68 20.86 -3.62
C GLY A 86 -31.08 19.48 -4.20
N GLU A 87 -30.70 19.17 -5.41
CA GLU A 87 -30.98 17.91 -6.11
C GLU A 87 -29.65 17.21 -6.40
N SER A 88 -29.04 16.62 -5.36
CA SER A 88 -27.95 15.70 -5.63
C SER A 88 -28.55 14.36 -6.02
N GLN A 89 -28.49 14.01 -7.29
CA GLN A 89 -28.62 12.64 -7.80
C GLN A 89 -27.40 11.80 -7.42
N TYR A 90 -26.47 12.35 -6.63
CA TYR A 90 -25.26 11.70 -6.20
C TYR A 90 -25.51 10.85 -4.98
N ASP A 91 -24.94 9.67 -4.95
CA ASP A 91 -24.95 8.83 -3.77
C ASP A 91 -24.41 9.61 -2.58
N LYS A 92 -25.12 9.46 -1.45
CA LYS A 92 -24.73 10.17 -0.23
C LYS A 92 -23.35 9.70 0.20
N PRO A 93 -22.49 10.62 0.67
CA PRO A 93 -21.25 10.23 1.29
C PRO A 93 -21.50 9.19 2.41
N PHE A 94 -20.59 8.28 2.58
CA PHE A 94 -20.71 7.27 3.61
C PHE A 94 -19.70 7.52 4.73
N PRO A 95 -20.11 7.36 6.00
CA PRO A 95 -19.20 7.53 7.13
C PRO A 95 -18.27 6.34 7.28
N ILE A 96 -17.04 6.64 7.66
CA ILE A 96 -15.99 5.70 8.00
C ILE A 96 -15.74 5.83 9.50
N SER A 97 -15.96 4.76 10.25
CA SER A 97 -15.84 4.75 11.71
C SER A 97 -14.84 3.68 12.16
N PRO A 98 -13.97 3.98 13.13
CA PRO A 98 -13.00 2.99 13.62
C PRO A 98 -13.66 1.77 14.29
N GLU A 99 -14.91 1.89 14.75
CA GLU A 99 -15.61 0.82 15.47
C GLU A 99 -16.14 -0.29 14.55
N ASP A 100 -16.42 0.03 13.28
CA ASP A 100 -17.10 -0.91 12.38
C ASP A 100 -16.51 -0.96 10.96
N THR A 101 -15.42 -0.25 10.70
CA THR A 101 -14.87 -0.14 9.35
C THR A 101 -13.42 -0.65 9.28
N ILE A 102 -13.15 -1.46 8.27
CA ILE A 102 -11.78 -1.80 7.85
C ILE A 102 -11.49 -1.01 6.59
N ILE A 103 -10.36 -0.32 6.56
CA ILE A 103 -9.90 0.46 5.42
C ILE A 103 -8.83 -0.33 4.67
N MET A 104 -9.07 -0.64 3.41
CA MET A 104 -8.05 -1.15 2.50
C MET A 104 -7.48 0.02 1.68
N ALA A 105 -6.32 0.52 2.09
CA ALA A 105 -5.65 1.63 1.44
C ALA A 105 -4.74 1.13 0.32
N ARG A 106 -5.01 1.54 -0.92
CA ARG A 106 -4.23 1.18 -2.11
C ARG A 106 -3.61 2.43 -2.74
N GLY A 107 -2.40 2.28 -3.28
CA GLY A 107 -1.73 3.41 -3.93
C GLY A 107 -1.34 4.53 -2.97
N VAL A 108 -1.19 4.23 -1.70
CA VAL A 108 -0.64 5.17 -0.72
C VAL A 108 0.81 5.43 -1.10
N GLY A 109 1.11 6.57 -1.64
CA GLY A 109 2.46 6.96 -2.04
C GLY A 109 3.49 6.77 -0.92
N ARG A 110 4.75 6.99 -1.23
CA ARG A 110 5.83 6.96 -0.25
C ARG A 110 6.37 8.37 0.00
N PRO A 111 6.78 8.67 1.22
CA PRO A 111 7.59 9.85 1.47
C PRO A 111 8.83 9.84 0.56
N GLY A 112 9.03 10.90 -0.22
CA GLY A 112 10.22 11.10 -1.06
C GLY A 112 10.15 10.64 -2.51
N LEU A 113 9.13 9.89 -2.94
CA LEU A 113 9.07 9.33 -4.29
C LEU A 113 7.90 9.80 -5.16
N SER A 114 6.85 10.31 -4.58
CA SER A 114 5.70 10.85 -5.31
C SER A 114 5.06 12.01 -4.56
N GLY A 115 4.38 12.91 -5.26
CA GLY A 115 3.72 14.08 -4.67
C GLY A 115 2.57 13.79 -3.68
N ASN A 116 2.36 12.53 -3.30
CA ASN A 116 1.24 12.07 -2.49
C ASN A 116 1.58 11.78 -1.03
N HIS A 117 2.56 12.48 -0.47
CA HIS A 117 2.95 12.34 0.95
C HIS A 117 1.79 12.51 1.92
N SER A 118 0.85 13.39 1.59
CA SER A 118 -0.27 13.71 2.46
C SER A 118 -1.16 12.51 2.78
N TRP A 119 -1.32 11.56 1.86
CA TRP A 119 -2.15 10.37 2.09
C TRP A 119 -1.46 9.35 2.98
N TYR A 120 -0.16 9.18 2.82
CA TYR A 120 0.65 8.34 3.71
C TYR A 120 0.57 8.82 5.16
N ASP A 121 0.75 10.11 5.39
CA ASP A 121 0.68 10.69 6.73
C ASP A 121 -0.73 10.62 7.31
N LYS A 122 -1.75 10.82 6.48
CA LYS A 122 -3.16 10.64 6.89
C LYS A 122 -3.46 9.19 7.28
N CYS A 123 -2.99 8.20 6.54
CA CYS A 123 -3.15 6.80 6.91
C CYS A 123 -2.50 6.50 8.27
N LYS A 124 -1.30 7.03 8.54
CA LYS A 124 -0.67 6.92 9.87
C LYS A 124 -1.48 7.60 10.97
N LYS A 125 -2.02 8.79 10.69
CA LYS A 125 -2.92 9.48 11.62
C LYS A 125 -4.13 8.62 11.95
N TRP A 126 -4.80 8.05 10.95
CA TRP A 126 -5.98 7.21 11.14
C TRP A 126 -5.67 5.94 11.96
N GLU A 127 -4.52 5.29 11.75
CA GLU A 127 -4.10 4.18 12.62
C GLU A 127 -3.94 4.63 14.09
N HIS A 128 -3.39 5.81 14.31
CA HIS A 128 -3.28 6.41 15.65
C HIS A 128 -4.65 6.73 16.27
N GLU A 129 -5.63 7.07 15.46
CA GLU A 129 -7.02 7.35 15.87
C GLU A 129 -7.86 6.07 16.00
N GLY A 130 -7.24 4.88 15.86
CA GLY A 130 -7.88 3.60 16.07
C GLY A 130 -8.54 2.98 14.84
N TYR A 131 -8.37 3.57 13.65
CA TYR A 131 -8.83 2.94 12.41
C TYR A 131 -7.99 1.70 12.08
N THR A 132 -8.66 0.67 11.60
CA THR A 132 -8.00 -0.55 11.12
C THR A 132 -7.68 -0.44 9.64
N LEU A 133 -6.40 -0.36 9.31
CA LEU A 133 -5.93 -0.35 7.92
C LEU A 133 -5.41 -1.73 7.49
N VAL A 134 -5.74 -2.13 6.29
CA VAL A 134 -5.20 -3.32 5.60
C VAL A 134 -4.53 -2.86 4.29
N ASN A 135 -3.24 -3.00 4.15
CA ASN A 135 -2.25 -3.34 5.16
C ASN A 135 -1.94 -2.13 6.05
N ASN A 136 -1.52 -2.39 7.28
CA ASN A 136 -1.10 -1.30 8.17
C ASN A 136 0.16 -0.59 7.65
N MET A 137 0.39 0.64 8.10
CA MET A 137 1.45 1.48 7.56
C MET A 137 2.86 0.97 7.88
N ASN A 138 3.05 0.23 8.97
CA ASN A 138 4.32 -0.44 9.25
C ASN A 138 4.60 -1.55 8.23
N CYS A 139 3.59 -2.33 7.86
CA CYS A 139 3.70 -3.31 6.79
C CYS A 139 4.00 -2.66 5.44
N HIS A 140 3.33 -1.54 5.15
CA HIS A 140 3.59 -0.74 3.96
C HIS A 140 5.06 -0.29 3.90
N ASP A 141 5.60 0.26 4.99
CA ASP A 141 7.00 0.71 5.08
C ASP A 141 7.97 -0.45 4.83
N LEU A 142 7.73 -1.59 5.47
CA LEU A 142 8.58 -2.79 5.33
C LEU A 142 8.55 -3.32 3.89
N CYS A 143 7.36 -3.57 3.35
CA CYS A 143 7.20 -4.16 2.02
C CYS A 143 7.70 -3.24 0.91
N SER A 144 7.70 -1.96 1.19
CA SER A 144 8.15 -0.99 0.22
C SER A 144 9.67 -0.74 0.24
N ASN A 145 10.39 -1.25 1.20
CA ASN A 145 11.85 -1.18 1.31
C ASN A 145 12.48 -2.55 1.04
N LYS A 146 13.08 -2.72 -0.16
CA LYS A 146 13.67 -4.00 -0.57
C LYS A 146 14.79 -4.48 0.35
N VAL A 147 15.55 -3.54 0.93
CA VAL A 147 16.63 -3.86 1.87
C VAL A 147 16.05 -4.43 3.17
N MET A 148 15.08 -3.75 3.76
CA MET A 148 14.41 -4.22 4.98
C MET A 148 13.70 -5.56 4.77
N THR A 149 13.02 -5.73 3.64
CA THR A 149 12.36 -6.99 3.29
C THR A 149 13.39 -8.13 3.19
N GLN A 150 14.52 -7.90 2.54
CA GLN A 150 15.60 -8.89 2.42
C GLN A 150 16.18 -9.27 3.79
N MET A 151 16.45 -8.30 4.64
CA MET A 151 16.93 -8.55 6.01
C MET A 151 15.96 -9.40 6.83
N ILE A 152 14.65 -9.17 6.66
CA ILE A 152 13.63 -10.00 7.32
C ILE A 152 13.66 -11.42 6.77
N PHE A 153 13.72 -11.58 5.45
CA PHE A 153 13.78 -12.91 4.82
C PHE A 153 14.99 -13.70 5.29
N GLU A 154 16.15 -13.09 5.39
CA GLU A 154 17.37 -13.73 5.91
C GLU A 154 17.23 -14.12 7.38
N ARG A 155 16.72 -13.21 8.21
CA ARG A 155 16.47 -13.47 9.64
C ARG A 155 15.51 -14.64 9.84
N GLU A 156 14.43 -14.68 9.09
CA GLU A 156 13.40 -15.72 9.17
C GLU A 156 13.77 -16.98 8.35
N LYS A 157 14.94 -17.00 7.73
CA LYS A 157 15.48 -18.13 6.95
C LYS A 157 14.57 -18.52 5.77
N PHE A 158 13.96 -17.56 5.13
CA PHE A 158 13.28 -17.81 3.86
C PHE A 158 14.29 -18.16 2.77
N ASN A 159 13.90 -19.08 1.88
CA ASN A 159 14.73 -19.42 0.73
C ASN A 159 14.67 -18.29 -0.31
N THR A 160 15.68 -17.43 -0.30
CA THR A 160 15.80 -16.28 -1.19
C THR A 160 17.14 -16.32 -1.92
N PRO A 161 17.25 -15.69 -3.09
CA PRO A 161 18.53 -15.50 -3.75
C PRO A 161 19.50 -14.75 -2.82
N LYS A 162 20.77 -15.14 -2.85
CA LYS A 162 21.79 -14.43 -2.10
C LYS A 162 21.84 -12.97 -2.53
N THR A 163 21.73 -12.08 -1.59
CA THR A 163 21.66 -10.64 -1.83
C THR A 163 22.70 -9.93 -0.96
N VAL A 164 23.37 -8.95 -1.52
CA VAL A 164 24.37 -8.13 -0.84
C VAL A 164 24.00 -6.66 -1.00
N LEU A 165 24.00 -5.91 0.11
CA LEU A 165 23.80 -4.47 0.06
C LEU A 165 25.05 -3.78 -0.45
N LEU A 166 24.90 -3.01 -1.51
CA LEU A 166 25.91 -2.09 -2.02
C LEU A 166 25.58 -0.68 -1.53
N ALA A 167 26.31 -0.20 -0.53
CA ALA A 167 26.09 1.12 0.05
C ALA A 167 26.83 2.23 -0.74
N HIS A 168 28.02 1.91 -1.25
CA HIS A 168 28.87 2.83 -2.02
C HIS A 168 29.46 2.07 -3.23
N SER A 169 29.76 2.80 -4.31
CA SER A 169 30.40 2.24 -5.50
C SER A 169 31.76 1.57 -5.20
N GLU A 170 32.48 2.06 -4.20
CA GLU A 170 33.74 1.51 -3.72
C GLU A 170 33.63 0.09 -3.13
N ASP A 171 32.43 -0.30 -2.70
CA ASP A 171 32.15 -1.63 -2.15
C ASP A 171 31.92 -2.72 -3.21
N THR A 172 31.97 -2.35 -4.49
CA THR A 172 31.62 -3.25 -5.63
C THR A 172 32.39 -4.55 -5.62
N GLU A 173 33.72 -4.49 -5.41
CA GLU A 173 34.56 -5.70 -5.39
C GLU A 173 34.21 -6.60 -4.22
N ARG A 174 33.98 -6.04 -3.02
CA ARG A 174 33.56 -6.79 -1.85
C ARG A 174 32.22 -7.48 -2.08
N ALA A 175 31.24 -6.74 -2.60
CA ALA A 175 29.90 -7.27 -2.89
C ALA A 175 29.95 -8.41 -3.91
N LEU A 176 30.72 -8.25 -4.99
CA LEU A 176 30.91 -9.31 -5.99
C LEU A 176 31.56 -10.55 -5.39
N LYS A 177 32.60 -10.39 -4.58
CA LYS A 177 33.27 -11.51 -3.91
C LYS A 177 32.30 -12.26 -2.99
N GLU A 178 31.47 -11.55 -2.23
CA GLU A 178 30.44 -12.13 -1.39
C GLU A 178 29.39 -12.90 -2.22
N LEU A 179 29.02 -12.41 -3.38
CA LEU A 179 28.11 -13.09 -4.32
C LEU A 179 28.77 -14.29 -5.03
N GLY A 180 30.08 -14.50 -4.85
CA GLY A 180 30.83 -15.60 -5.46
C GLY A 180 31.40 -15.26 -6.83
N SER A 181 31.47 -13.98 -7.20
CA SER A 181 32.07 -13.44 -8.43
C SER A 181 31.53 -14.08 -9.72
N LYS A 182 30.27 -14.48 -9.72
CA LYS A 182 29.59 -15.10 -10.86
C LYS A 182 28.58 -14.12 -11.48
N PHE A 183 28.55 -14.10 -12.80
CA PHE A 183 27.56 -13.36 -13.58
C PHE A 183 26.62 -14.32 -14.32
N PRO A 184 25.40 -13.89 -14.70
CA PRO A 184 24.85 -12.54 -14.47
C PRO A 184 24.37 -12.33 -13.02
N ILE A 185 24.31 -11.07 -12.61
CA ILE A 185 23.70 -10.64 -11.35
C ILE A 185 22.57 -9.65 -11.62
N ILE A 186 21.68 -9.50 -10.65
CA ILE A 186 20.62 -8.49 -10.70
C ILE A 186 20.97 -7.35 -9.74
N LEU A 187 21.14 -6.15 -10.28
CA LEU A 187 21.25 -4.92 -9.51
C LEU A 187 19.85 -4.32 -9.32
N LYS A 188 19.55 -3.92 -8.10
CA LYS A 188 18.23 -3.31 -7.78
C LYS A 188 18.41 -2.07 -6.92
N THR A 189 17.62 -1.03 -7.19
CA THR A 189 17.48 0.08 -6.24
C THR A 189 16.76 -0.40 -4.97
N GLY A 190 17.10 0.17 -3.82
CA GLY A 190 16.48 -0.16 -2.52
C GLY A 190 14.97 0.12 -2.49
N THR A 191 14.52 1.03 -3.34
CA THR A 191 13.12 1.44 -3.50
C THR A 191 12.72 1.35 -4.97
N GLY A 192 11.44 1.46 -5.28
CA GLY A 192 10.90 1.39 -6.65
C GLY A 192 9.91 0.24 -6.84
N THR A 193 9.05 0.37 -7.84
CA THR A 193 7.97 -0.57 -8.20
C THR A 193 8.03 -0.89 -9.70
N ASN A 194 7.24 -1.86 -10.16
CA ASN A 194 7.04 -2.18 -11.57
C ASN A 194 8.34 -2.43 -12.37
N GLY A 195 9.36 -2.99 -11.71
CA GLY A 195 10.65 -3.27 -12.36
C GLY A 195 11.56 -2.06 -12.56
N ILE A 196 11.13 -0.86 -12.19
CA ILE A 196 11.97 0.35 -12.27
C ILE A 196 13.17 0.19 -11.34
N GLY A 197 14.39 0.46 -11.85
CA GLY A 197 15.63 0.30 -11.12
C GLY A 197 16.05 -1.17 -10.91
N VAL A 198 15.62 -2.08 -11.78
CA VAL A 198 16.08 -3.49 -11.82
C VAL A 198 16.88 -3.70 -13.10
N ILE A 199 18.15 -4.05 -12.97
CA ILE A 199 19.09 -4.15 -14.08
C ILE A 199 19.76 -5.51 -14.05
N LEU A 200 19.78 -6.21 -15.19
CA LEU A 200 20.60 -7.38 -15.40
C LEU A 200 22.04 -6.93 -15.73
N VAL A 201 23.00 -7.38 -14.94
CA VAL A 201 24.41 -7.03 -15.11
C VAL A 201 25.19 -8.30 -15.47
N GLU A 202 25.82 -8.29 -16.63
CA GLU A 202 26.47 -9.47 -17.23
C GLU A 202 28.00 -9.53 -17.01
N SER A 203 28.61 -8.42 -16.53
CA SER A 203 30.04 -8.35 -16.28
C SER A 203 30.41 -7.34 -15.19
N ALA A 204 31.62 -7.47 -14.65
CA ALA A 204 32.19 -6.50 -13.70
C ALA A 204 32.34 -5.10 -14.32
N ALA A 205 32.72 -5.03 -15.61
CA ALA A 205 32.84 -3.76 -16.33
C ALA A 205 31.49 -3.05 -16.46
N SER A 206 30.44 -3.80 -16.79
CA SER A 206 29.07 -3.26 -16.83
C SER A 206 28.62 -2.77 -15.45
N LEU A 207 28.93 -3.50 -14.37
CA LEU A 207 28.60 -3.07 -13.01
C LEU A 207 29.28 -1.74 -12.65
N GLN A 208 30.56 -1.63 -12.90
CA GLN A 208 31.35 -0.41 -12.64
C GLN A 208 30.85 0.83 -13.40
N SER A 209 30.24 0.64 -14.57
CA SER A 209 29.68 1.76 -15.34
C SER A 209 28.30 2.21 -14.88
N ILE A 210 27.62 1.42 -14.04
CA ILE A 210 26.27 1.70 -13.54
C ILE A 210 26.29 2.29 -12.11
N VAL A 211 27.26 1.93 -11.32
CA VAL A 211 27.42 2.34 -9.91
C VAL A 211 28.43 3.47 -9.79
#